data_bfdb40904b7334c5b5edfbb091ba4dcc
#
_entry.id   bfdb40904b7334c5b5edfbb091ba4dcc
#
_cell.length_a   1.000
_cell.length_b   1.000
_cell.length_c   1.000
_cell.angle_alpha   90.00
_cell.angle_beta   90.00
_cell.angle_gamma   90.00
#
_symmetry.space_group_name_H-M   'P 1'
#
loop_
_entity.id
_entity.type
_entity.pdbx_description
1 polymer ?
#
loop_
_entity_poly.entity_id
_entity_poly.type
_entity_poly.pdbx_seq_one_letter_code
_entity_poly.pdbx_strand_id
1 'polypeptide(L)'
;MYRTILVPVDISEEELTSKAVRCALDIARETGAKLHILHVLPISSAIINAYALGYMEIKDKATVKAEKELSMLVDSIDLPNDRISYSISFGSPRDEITSTADEIEADLIVIGSRRPNITTHLLGSNSAGIVRYAKTSVLVVR
;
A
#
# COMPACT_ATOMS: atom_id res chain seq x y z
N MET A 1 15.86 -3.19 15.82
CA MET A 1 15.69 -3.68 14.46
C MET A 1 14.65 -2.81 13.74
N TYR A 2 13.59 -3.34 13.10
CA TYR A 2 12.63 -2.48 12.42
C TYR A 2 11.76 -1.69 13.40
N ARG A 3 11.48 -0.43 13.09
CA ARG A 3 10.65 0.47 13.90
C ARG A 3 9.34 0.86 13.21
N THR A 4 9.38 1.05 11.91
CA THR A 4 8.22 1.46 11.11
C THR A 4 8.20 0.67 9.81
N ILE A 5 7.14 -0.08 9.61
CA ILE A 5 6.96 -0.94 8.43
C ILE A 5 5.84 -0.35 7.58
N LEU A 6 6.14 -0.06 6.33
CA LEU A 6 5.14 0.34 5.34
C LEU A 6 4.64 -0.89 4.58
N VAL A 7 3.34 -1.06 4.53
CA VAL A 7 2.69 -2.17 3.81
C VAL A 7 1.77 -1.60 2.73
N PRO A 8 2.25 -1.47 1.50
CA PRO A 8 1.36 -1.14 0.39
C PRO A 8 0.40 -2.30 0.14
N VAL A 9 -0.87 -1.97 0.02
CA VAL A 9 -1.93 -2.94 -0.25
C VAL A 9 -2.75 -2.52 -1.46
N ASP A 10 -3.33 -3.50 -2.12
CA ASP A 10 -4.37 -3.30 -3.12
C ASP A 10 -5.63 -3.97 -2.59
N ILE A 11 -6.60 -3.16 -2.18
CA ILE A 11 -7.85 -3.66 -1.59
C ILE A 11 -8.68 -4.49 -2.56
N SER A 12 -8.43 -4.38 -3.87
CA SER A 12 -9.04 -5.23 -4.88
C SER A 12 -8.39 -6.62 -4.99
N GLU A 13 -7.24 -6.81 -4.35
CA GLU A 13 -6.41 -8.02 -4.40
C GLU A 13 -6.28 -8.66 -3.01
N GLU A 14 -7.36 -9.24 -2.55
CA GLU A 14 -7.47 -9.72 -1.17
C GLU A 14 -6.40 -10.75 -0.78
N GLU A 15 -6.17 -11.74 -1.63
CA GLU A 15 -5.18 -12.80 -1.33
C GLU A 15 -3.77 -12.25 -1.18
N LEU A 16 -3.36 -11.40 -2.11
CA LEU A 16 -2.03 -10.81 -2.11
C LEU A 16 -1.84 -9.85 -0.95
N THR A 17 -2.84 -9.03 -0.67
CA THR A 17 -2.88 -8.13 0.48
C THR A 17 -2.77 -8.91 1.78
N SER A 18 -3.54 -9.99 1.93
CA SER A 18 -3.52 -10.83 3.13
C SER A 18 -2.15 -11.44 3.40
N LYS A 19 -1.46 -11.91 2.38
CA LYS A 19 -0.11 -12.48 2.53
C LYS A 19 0.90 -11.44 3.00
N ALA A 20 0.91 -10.27 2.37
CA ALA A 20 1.82 -9.18 2.73
C ALA A 20 1.55 -8.66 4.15
N VAL A 21 0.29 -8.44 4.48
CA VAL A 21 -0.12 -7.96 5.81
C VAL A 21 0.25 -8.97 6.89
N ARG A 22 0.00 -10.26 6.66
CA ARG A 22 0.36 -11.31 7.62
C ARG A 22 1.86 -11.36 7.89
N CYS A 23 2.66 -11.31 6.84
CA CYS A 23 4.11 -11.29 6.95
C CYS A 23 4.59 -10.05 7.73
N ALA A 24 4.07 -8.88 7.40
CA ALA A 24 4.40 -7.64 8.09
C ALA A 24 3.98 -7.66 9.57
N LEU A 25 2.82 -8.24 9.86
CA LEU A 25 2.30 -8.37 11.23
C LEU A 25 3.22 -9.25 12.07
N ASP A 26 3.68 -10.37 11.53
CA ASP A 26 4.61 -11.26 12.24
C ASP A 26 5.92 -10.53 12.57
N ILE A 27 6.47 -9.80 11.61
CA ILE A 27 7.68 -9.00 11.83
C ILE A 27 7.43 -7.90 12.88
N ALA A 28 6.28 -7.22 12.80
CA ALA A 28 5.94 -6.16 13.74
C ALA A 28 5.81 -6.69 15.18
N ARG A 29 5.23 -7.87 15.35
CA ARG A 29 5.12 -8.51 16.67
C ARG A 29 6.48 -8.83 17.26
N GLU A 30 7.39 -9.38 16.46
CA GLU A 30 8.74 -9.73 16.89
C GLU A 30 9.63 -8.52 17.19
N THR A 31 9.47 -7.44 16.43
CA THR A 31 10.35 -6.26 16.52
C THR A 31 9.77 -5.11 17.34
N GLY A 32 8.48 -5.13 17.64
CA GLY A 32 7.80 -4.00 18.26
C GLY A 32 7.48 -2.86 17.28
N ALA A 33 7.63 -3.09 15.98
CA ALA A 33 7.44 -2.07 14.96
C ALA A 33 5.99 -1.60 14.85
N LYS A 34 5.83 -0.38 14.32
CA LYS A 34 4.54 0.15 13.88
C LYS A 34 4.29 -0.30 12.45
N LEU A 35 3.03 -0.58 12.12
CA LEU A 35 2.59 -0.83 10.75
C LEU A 35 1.86 0.39 10.20
N HIS A 36 2.19 0.76 8.98
CA HIS A 36 1.42 1.73 8.22
C HIS A 36 0.94 1.08 6.92
N ILE A 37 -0.37 0.99 6.77
CA ILE A 37 -1.01 0.40 5.59
C ILE A 37 -1.29 1.51 4.59
N LEU A 38 -0.83 1.36 3.37
CA LEU A 38 -1.01 2.35 2.31
C LEU A 38 -1.76 1.73 1.13
N HIS A 39 -2.86 2.38 0.74
CA HIS A 39 -3.53 2.08 -0.52
C HIS A 39 -3.33 3.25 -1.49
N VAL A 40 -2.85 2.95 -2.68
CA VAL A 40 -2.67 3.94 -3.73
C VAL A 40 -3.75 3.75 -4.80
N LEU A 41 -4.53 4.81 -5.01
CA LEU A 41 -5.50 4.87 -6.09
C LEU A 41 -4.79 5.47 -7.32
N PRO A 42 -4.60 4.67 -8.40
CA PRO A 42 -3.96 5.18 -9.59
C PRO A 42 -4.85 6.20 -10.30
N ILE A 43 -4.26 7.33 -10.66
CA ILE A 43 -4.93 8.36 -11.45
C ILE A 43 -4.17 8.50 -12.76
N SER A 44 -4.86 8.25 -13.89
CA SER A 44 -4.30 8.51 -15.21
C SER A 44 -4.74 9.88 -15.71
N SER A 45 -3.88 10.54 -16.49
CA SER A 45 -4.21 11.80 -17.17
C SER A 45 -5.44 11.65 -18.07
N ALA A 46 -5.63 10.47 -18.66
CA ALA A 46 -6.79 10.17 -19.51
C ALA A 46 -8.10 10.21 -18.70
N ILE A 47 -8.11 9.70 -17.47
CA ILE A 47 -9.28 9.76 -16.58
C ILE A 47 -9.57 11.20 -16.19
N ILE A 48 -8.57 11.98 -15.85
CA ILE A 48 -8.70 13.39 -15.50
C ILE A 48 -9.32 14.17 -16.66
N ASN A 49 -8.83 13.96 -17.88
CA ASN A 49 -9.31 14.65 -19.08
C ASN A 49 -10.73 14.22 -19.48
N ALA A 50 -11.05 12.94 -19.35
CA ALA A 50 -12.36 12.41 -19.71
C ALA A 50 -13.47 12.84 -18.74
N TYR A 51 -13.13 13.10 -17.48
CA TYR A 51 -14.08 13.39 -16.41
C TYR A 51 -13.81 14.73 -15.72
N ALA A 52 -13.30 15.72 -16.45
CA ALA A 52 -12.86 17.00 -15.87
C ALA A 52 -13.93 17.69 -14.99
N LEU A 53 -15.23 17.55 -15.29
CA LEU A 53 -16.32 18.10 -14.49
C LEU A 53 -16.80 17.17 -13.38
N GLY A 54 -16.60 15.86 -13.52
CA GLY A 54 -17.00 14.84 -12.53
C GLY A 54 -15.83 14.25 -11.72
N TYR A 55 -14.61 14.69 -11.98
CA TYR A 55 -13.41 14.11 -11.39
C TYR A 55 -13.41 14.13 -9.85
N MET A 56 -13.76 15.27 -9.27
CA MET A 56 -13.78 15.41 -7.81
C MET A 56 -14.83 14.50 -7.17
N GLU A 57 -15.97 14.34 -7.80
CA GLU A 57 -17.03 13.45 -7.34
C GLU A 57 -16.61 11.98 -7.37
N ILE A 58 -15.96 11.56 -8.46
CA ILE A 58 -15.43 10.20 -8.62
C ILE A 58 -14.31 9.95 -7.61
N LYS A 59 -13.41 10.92 -7.42
CA LYS A 59 -12.34 10.86 -6.44
C LYS A 59 -12.91 10.72 -5.02
N ASP A 60 -13.92 11.49 -4.66
CA ASP A 60 -14.55 11.45 -3.35
C ASP A 60 -15.22 10.10 -3.09
N LYS A 61 -15.95 9.55 -4.05
CA LYS A 61 -16.58 8.23 -3.94
C LYS A 61 -15.56 7.12 -3.81
N ALA A 62 -14.49 7.15 -4.61
CA ALA A 62 -13.41 6.17 -4.54
C ALA A 62 -12.68 6.25 -3.19
N THR A 63 -12.46 7.46 -2.68
CA THR A 63 -11.83 7.68 -1.37
C THR A 63 -12.69 7.12 -0.24
N VAL A 64 -13.98 7.42 -0.24
CA VAL A 64 -14.92 6.93 0.80
C VAL A 64 -14.95 5.40 0.81
N LYS A 65 -15.03 4.77 -0.35
CA LYS A 65 -15.02 3.31 -0.46
C LYS A 65 -13.70 2.72 0.04
N ALA A 66 -12.57 3.26 -0.41
CA ALA A 66 -11.25 2.79 -0.01
C ALA A 66 -11.02 2.98 1.49
N GLU A 67 -11.43 4.11 2.04
CA GLU A 67 -11.31 4.39 3.48
C GLU A 67 -12.09 3.40 4.32
N LYS A 68 -13.32 3.07 3.91
CA LYS A 68 -14.13 2.05 4.58
C LYS A 68 -13.45 0.68 4.55
N GLU A 69 -12.97 0.24 3.39
CA GLU A 69 -12.33 -1.05 3.24
C GLU A 69 -11.00 -1.13 4.00
N LEU A 70 -10.20 -0.06 3.98
CA LEU A 70 -8.96 0.02 4.76
C LEU A 70 -9.22 0.04 6.26
N SER A 71 -10.21 0.78 6.71
CA SER A 71 -10.61 0.80 8.13
C SER A 71 -10.98 -0.59 8.60
N MET A 72 -11.74 -1.34 7.82
CA MET A 72 -12.09 -2.73 8.13
C MET A 72 -10.86 -3.64 8.17
N LEU A 73 -9.94 -3.47 7.23
CA LEU A 73 -8.69 -4.23 7.21
C LEU A 73 -7.86 -3.95 8.47
N VAL A 74 -7.67 -2.69 8.81
CA VAL A 74 -6.90 -2.27 9.98
C VAL A 74 -7.53 -2.78 11.28
N ASP A 75 -8.85 -2.72 11.40
CA ASP A 75 -9.59 -3.24 12.55
C ASP A 75 -9.45 -4.76 12.71
N SER A 76 -9.19 -5.47 11.61
CA SER A 76 -8.97 -6.92 11.64
C SER A 76 -7.54 -7.31 12.06
N ILE A 77 -6.61 -6.36 12.08
CA ILE A 77 -5.20 -6.62 12.43
C ILE A 77 -5.03 -6.53 13.94
N ASP A 78 -4.50 -7.60 14.52
CA ASP A 78 -4.28 -7.70 15.97
C ASP A 78 -2.98 -7.00 16.40
N LEU A 79 -3.04 -5.67 16.44
CA LEU A 79 -2.02 -4.78 17.00
C LEU A 79 -2.68 -3.67 17.81
N PRO A 80 -2.01 -3.13 18.85
CA PRO A 80 -2.50 -1.95 19.55
C PRO A 80 -2.72 -0.77 18.59
N ASN A 81 -3.75 0.04 18.84
CA ASN A 81 -4.13 1.17 17.98
C ASN A 81 -3.01 2.19 17.78
N ASP A 82 -2.10 2.34 18.74
CA ASP A 82 -0.95 3.23 18.64
C ASP A 82 0.18 2.65 17.78
N ARG A 83 0.06 1.41 17.34
CA ARG A 83 1.06 0.73 16.49
C ARG A 83 0.57 0.46 15.08
N ILE A 84 -0.64 0.86 14.73
CA ILE A 84 -1.18 0.67 13.39
C ILE A 84 -1.85 1.94 12.88
N SER A 85 -1.61 2.27 11.62
CA SER A 85 -2.22 3.40 10.93
C SER A 85 -2.42 3.06 9.46
N TYR A 86 -3.18 3.88 8.77
CA TYR A 86 -3.35 3.74 7.32
C TYR A 86 -3.48 5.10 6.64
N SER A 87 -3.20 5.12 5.36
CA SER A 87 -3.45 6.29 4.51
C SER A 87 -3.81 5.86 3.09
N ILE A 88 -4.39 6.80 2.35
CA ILE A 88 -4.73 6.65 0.95
C ILE A 88 -4.00 7.74 0.18
N SER A 89 -3.33 7.36 -0.90
CA SER A 89 -2.66 8.28 -1.81
C SER A 89 -3.23 8.14 -3.21
N PHE A 90 -3.06 9.20 -4.00
CA PHE A 90 -3.46 9.22 -5.40
C PHE A 90 -2.24 9.46 -6.27
N GLY A 91 -2.06 8.64 -7.29
CA GLY A 91 -0.97 8.81 -8.24
C GLY A 91 -0.35 7.50 -8.70
N SER A 92 0.92 7.57 -9.06
CA SER A 92 1.70 6.39 -9.43
C SER A 92 2.01 5.57 -8.19
N PRO A 93 1.65 4.27 -8.15
CA PRO A 93 1.93 3.43 -6.99
C PRO A 93 3.40 3.44 -6.55
N ARG A 94 4.33 3.31 -7.49
CA ARG A 94 5.76 3.34 -7.19
C ARG A 94 6.16 4.65 -6.50
N ASP A 95 5.77 5.78 -7.05
CA ASP A 95 6.16 7.08 -6.54
C ASP A 95 5.50 7.38 -5.19
N GLU A 96 4.23 7.05 -5.04
CA GLU A 96 3.50 7.26 -3.79
C GLU A 96 4.02 6.36 -2.66
N ILE A 97 4.36 5.11 -2.97
CA ILE A 97 4.92 4.18 -1.97
C ILE A 97 6.29 4.66 -1.51
N THR A 98 7.18 5.02 -2.43
CA THR A 98 8.52 5.51 -2.05
C THR A 98 8.46 6.84 -1.31
N SER A 99 7.58 7.75 -1.73
CA SER A 99 7.36 9.03 -1.06
C SER A 99 6.81 8.84 0.36
N THR A 100 5.81 7.99 0.52
CA THR A 100 5.25 7.69 1.85
C THR A 100 6.28 7.04 2.77
N ALA A 101 7.08 6.13 2.24
CA ALA A 101 8.15 5.50 3.02
C ALA A 101 9.14 6.54 3.55
N ASP A 102 9.51 7.52 2.74
CA ASP A 102 10.38 8.62 3.17
C ASP A 102 9.68 9.52 4.21
N GLU A 103 8.42 9.87 4.00
CA GLU A 103 7.65 10.75 4.92
C GLU A 103 7.48 10.15 6.32
N ILE A 104 7.18 8.85 6.40
CA ILE A 104 6.98 8.18 7.70
C ILE A 104 8.28 7.60 8.28
N GLU A 105 9.39 7.82 7.59
CA GLU A 105 10.69 7.25 7.96
C GLU A 105 10.63 5.73 8.13
N ALA A 106 9.97 5.05 7.18
CA ALA A 106 9.88 3.60 7.18
C ALA A 106 11.27 2.98 6.99
N ASP A 107 11.56 1.96 7.75
CA ASP A 107 12.81 1.20 7.64
C ASP A 107 12.62 -0.18 7.01
N LEU A 108 11.38 -0.53 6.70
CA LEU A 108 11.03 -1.71 5.92
C LEU A 108 9.75 -1.46 5.11
N ILE A 109 9.77 -1.87 3.85
CA ILE A 109 8.58 -1.97 3.01
C ILE A 109 8.29 -3.46 2.81
N VAL A 110 7.08 -3.90 3.11
CA VAL A 110 6.62 -5.27 2.83
C VAL A 110 5.58 -5.20 1.74
N ILE A 111 5.89 -5.76 0.58
CA ILE A 111 5.03 -5.69 -0.59
C ILE A 111 4.75 -7.07 -1.16
N GLY A 112 3.50 -7.34 -1.51
CA GLY A 112 3.12 -8.54 -2.22
C GLY A 112 3.54 -8.46 -3.69
N SER A 113 4.03 -9.57 -4.21
CA SER A 113 4.36 -9.70 -5.62
C SER A 113 3.53 -10.81 -6.25
N ARG A 114 2.92 -10.51 -7.38
CA ARG A 114 2.27 -11.53 -8.19
C ARG A 114 3.28 -12.27 -9.04
N ARG A 115 2.96 -13.52 -9.33
CA ARG A 115 3.59 -14.22 -10.46
C ARG A 115 3.27 -13.42 -11.72
N PRO A 116 4.25 -13.22 -12.63
CA PRO A 116 3.99 -12.53 -13.89
C PRO A 116 2.85 -13.23 -14.62
N ASN A 117 1.70 -12.62 -14.64
CA ASN A 117 0.57 -13.05 -15.43
C ASN A 117 0.27 -11.96 -16.45
N ILE A 118 -0.04 -12.35 -17.66
CA ILE A 118 -0.23 -11.47 -18.82
C ILE A 118 -1.28 -10.37 -18.58
N THR A 119 -2.18 -10.58 -17.63
CA THR A 119 -3.31 -9.67 -17.40
C THR A 119 -3.16 -8.70 -16.22
N THR A 120 -2.13 -8.83 -15.39
CA THR A 120 -2.01 -8.02 -14.16
C THR A 120 -0.58 -7.62 -13.88
N HIS A 121 -0.11 -6.61 -14.59
CA HIS A 121 1.24 -6.08 -14.42
C HIS A 121 1.40 -5.12 -13.23
N LEU A 122 0.32 -4.76 -12.52
CA LEU A 122 0.33 -3.66 -11.57
C LEU A 122 1.28 -3.88 -10.40
N LEU A 123 1.30 -5.06 -9.79
CA LEU A 123 2.21 -5.31 -8.66
C LEU A 123 3.57 -5.88 -9.08
N GLY A 124 3.68 -6.58 -10.21
CA GLY A 124 4.94 -7.08 -10.72
C GLY A 124 5.92 -5.96 -11.10
N SER A 125 5.49 -5.02 -11.93
CA SER A 125 6.29 -3.87 -12.33
C SER A 125 6.51 -2.87 -11.20
N ASN A 126 5.53 -2.65 -10.34
CA ASN A 126 5.64 -1.77 -9.18
C ASN A 126 6.59 -2.34 -8.14
N SER A 127 6.52 -3.64 -7.85
CA SER A 127 7.46 -4.29 -6.93
C SER A 127 8.89 -4.15 -7.39
N ALA A 128 9.15 -4.38 -8.68
CA ALA A 128 10.49 -4.22 -9.26
C ALA A 128 10.98 -2.76 -9.17
N GLY A 129 10.10 -1.80 -9.46
CA GLY A 129 10.41 -0.38 -9.34
C GLY A 129 10.71 0.05 -7.90
N ILE A 130 9.94 -0.46 -6.94
CA ILE A 130 10.14 -0.16 -5.52
C ILE A 130 11.47 -0.74 -5.04
N VAL A 131 11.79 -1.97 -5.37
CA VAL A 131 13.08 -2.60 -5.02
C VAL A 131 14.24 -1.77 -5.59
N ARG A 132 14.09 -1.25 -6.79
CA ARG A 132 15.14 -0.48 -7.47
C ARG A 132 15.33 0.93 -6.87
N TYR A 133 14.26 1.61 -6.51
CA TYR A 133 14.30 3.04 -6.16
C TYR A 133 14.11 3.34 -4.68
N ALA A 134 13.61 2.41 -3.89
CA ALA A 134 13.47 2.64 -2.46
C ALA A 134 14.83 2.77 -1.78
N LYS A 135 14.90 3.69 -0.83
CA LYS A 135 16.11 3.91 -0.01
C LYS A 135 16.15 3.01 1.20
N THR A 136 15.10 2.25 1.43
CA THR A 136 14.93 1.40 2.59
C THR A 136 14.86 -0.07 2.18
N SER A 137 14.95 -0.96 3.16
CA SER A 137 14.81 -2.41 2.93
C SER A 137 13.44 -2.74 2.38
N VAL A 138 13.38 -3.66 1.42
CA VAL A 138 12.14 -4.12 0.80
C VAL A 138 12.06 -5.63 0.89
N LEU A 139 10.98 -6.12 1.48
CA LEU A 139 10.65 -7.53 1.50
C LEU A 139 9.52 -7.79 0.49
N VAL A 140 9.81 -8.60 -0.50
CA VAL A 140 8.84 -9.00 -1.51
C VAL A 140 8.24 -10.34 -1.12
N VAL A 141 6.95 -10.37 -0.85
CA VAL A 141 6.20 -11.57 -0.45
C VAL A 141 5.54 -12.18 -1.68
N ARG A 142 5.84 -13.42 -1.96
CA ARG A 142 5.30 -14.16 -3.11
C ARG A 142 4.17 -15.11 -2.73
#